data_ff1d589433fb016dc541c4e1a992cc78
#
_entry.id   ff1d589433fb016dc541c4e1a992cc78
#
_cell.length_a   1.000
_cell.length_b   1.000
_cell.length_c   1.000
_cell.angle_alpha   90.00
_cell.angle_beta   90.00
_cell.angle_gamma   90.00
#
_symmetry.space_group_name_H-M   'P 1'
#
loop_
_entity.id
_entity.type
_entity.pdbx_description
1 polymer ?
#
loop_
_entity_poly.entity_id
_entity_poly.type
_entity_poly.pdbx_seq_one_letter_code
_entity_poly.pdbx_strand_id
1 'polypeptide(L)'
;MSLLYHAYVYLEFLILACTIYILAPGAATSAYQIEGAVKEDGKGEHIWDVYTKEPGKIYSGHTGEVACDHYHRYKEDVQLMKEMGLKAYRFSIDWSRVLPEGFGRVNEKGIEFYNHLIDELVENKIEPYITLYHWELPYEIYKRGGWMNPQIVEWFGEYAKLVAERFSDRVTHFFTLNEPQCFVGLGFLTGEHAPGVKVPLRDTFEMAHNALKAHGRAVQMLRTYGKQKLTIGYAPTSSVCYPETDRPE
;
A
#
# COMPACT_ATOMS: atom_id res chain seq x y z
N MET A 1 38.34 7.83 22.24
CA MET A 1 36.91 7.63 21.96
C MET A 1 36.47 8.10 20.57
N SER A 2 37.10 9.08 19.95
CA SER A 2 36.73 9.61 18.62
C SER A 2 36.97 8.65 17.42
N LEU A 3 38.04 7.87 17.43
CA LEU A 3 38.39 6.98 16.30
C LEU A 3 37.49 5.74 16.20
N LEU A 4 37.04 5.20 17.32
CA LEU A 4 36.14 4.04 17.34
C LEU A 4 34.73 4.41 16.86
N TYR A 5 34.28 5.63 17.18
CA TYR A 5 32.97 6.11 16.71
C TYR A 5 32.93 6.31 15.19
N HIS A 6 34.01 6.90 14.62
CA HIS A 6 34.12 7.04 13.16
C HIS A 6 34.24 5.69 12.43
N ALA A 7 34.94 4.72 13.02
CA ALA A 7 35.01 3.37 12.46
C ALA A 7 33.68 2.64 12.48
N TYR A 8 32.86 2.86 13.52
CA TYR A 8 31.53 2.24 13.64
C TYR A 8 30.56 2.83 12.60
N VAL A 9 30.54 4.16 12.46
CA VAL A 9 29.72 4.84 11.44
C VAL A 9 30.14 4.46 10.02
N TYR A 10 31.45 4.33 9.75
CA TYR A 10 31.93 3.83 8.45
C TYR A 10 31.59 2.37 8.20
N LEU A 11 31.59 1.53 9.23
CA LEU A 11 31.23 0.11 9.11
C LEU A 11 29.73 -0.05 8.84
N GLU A 12 28.88 0.74 9.50
CA GLU A 12 27.45 0.77 9.20
C GLU A 12 27.17 1.31 7.80
N PHE A 13 27.86 2.35 7.35
CA PHE A 13 27.77 2.85 5.98
C PHE A 13 28.27 1.82 4.95
N LEU A 14 29.31 1.07 5.24
CA LEU A 14 29.81 -0.02 4.38
C LEU A 14 28.85 -1.22 4.37
N ILE A 15 28.27 -1.58 5.51
CA ILE A 15 27.25 -2.63 5.60
C ILE A 15 25.98 -2.18 4.87
N LEU A 16 25.54 -0.93 5.04
CA LEU A 16 24.42 -0.35 4.31
C LEU A 16 24.70 -0.27 2.80
N ALA A 17 25.90 0.16 2.41
CA ALA A 17 26.33 0.18 1.01
C ALA A 17 26.44 -1.24 0.42
N CYS A 18 27.01 -2.21 1.16
CA CYS A 18 27.03 -3.61 0.74
C CYS A 18 25.63 -4.21 0.69
N THR A 19 24.73 -3.84 1.61
CA THR A 19 23.32 -4.30 1.59
C THR A 19 22.57 -3.69 0.40
N ILE A 20 22.86 -2.43 0.05
CA ILE A 20 22.30 -1.78 -1.16
C ILE A 20 22.83 -2.44 -2.45
N TYR A 21 24.06 -2.95 -2.46
CA TYR A 21 24.60 -3.70 -3.61
C TYR A 21 24.05 -5.12 -3.73
N ILE A 22 23.57 -5.71 -2.64
CA ILE A 22 22.96 -7.05 -2.62
C ILE A 22 21.46 -6.98 -2.87
N LEU A 23 20.81 -5.86 -2.51
CA LEU A 23 19.40 -5.61 -2.80
C LEU A 23 19.26 -5.08 -4.22
N ALA A 24 18.44 -5.72 -5.03
CA ALA A 24 18.09 -5.22 -6.35
C ALA A 24 17.52 -3.79 -6.23
N PRO A 25 18.04 -2.82 -7.02
CA PRO A 25 17.51 -1.46 -6.99
C PRO A 25 16.03 -1.49 -7.35
N GLY A 26 15.20 -0.87 -6.53
CA GLY A 26 13.75 -0.86 -6.70
C GLY A 26 13.14 0.50 -6.40
N ALA A 27 11.91 0.69 -6.83
CA ALA A 27 11.07 1.83 -6.50
C ALA A 27 9.76 1.35 -5.85
N ALA A 28 9.09 2.26 -5.14
CA ALA A 28 7.79 2.00 -4.54
C ALA A 28 6.85 3.18 -4.74
N THR A 29 5.59 2.89 -5.02
CA THR A 29 4.51 3.88 -5.15
C THR A 29 3.23 3.36 -4.49
N SER A 30 2.21 4.24 -4.38
CA SER A 30 0.84 3.82 -4.07
C SER A 30 -0.13 4.29 -5.15
N ALA A 31 -1.24 3.59 -5.29
CA ALA A 31 -2.23 3.82 -6.33
C ALA A 31 -2.71 5.27 -6.34
N TYR A 32 -3.20 5.78 -5.21
CA TYR A 32 -3.73 7.15 -5.13
C TYR A 32 -2.69 8.23 -5.46
N GLN A 33 -1.41 7.98 -5.14
CA GLN A 33 -0.35 8.96 -5.38
C GLN A 33 0.00 9.12 -6.86
N ILE A 34 -0.25 8.12 -7.70
CA ILE A 34 0.24 8.15 -9.07
C ILE A 34 -0.79 7.86 -10.16
N GLU A 35 -1.82 7.03 -9.88
CA GLU A 35 -2.68 6.50 -10.96
C GLU A 35 -3.52 7.55 -11.64
N GLY A 36 -4.22 8.43 -10.90
CA GLY A 36 -5.27 9.25 -11.48
C GLY A 36 -6.49 8.44 -11.92
N ALA A 37 -7.17 8.90 -12.97
CA ALA A 37 -8.30 8.19 -13.58
C ALA A 37 -9.39 7.76 -12.57
N VAL A 38 -9.68 8.61 -11.57
CA VAL A 38 -10.52 8.26 -10.40
C VAL A 38 -11.98 8.01 -10.72
N LYS A 39 -12.45 8.38 -11.91
CA LYS A 39 -13.83 8.17 -12.38
C LYS A 39 -13.92 7.28 -13.62
N GLU A 40 -12.79 6.71 -14.04
CA GLU A 40 -12.71 5.97 -15.29
C GLU A 40 -12.92 4.48 -15.05
N ASP A 41 -13.40 3.82 -16.09
CA ASP A 41 -13.52 2.36 -16.22
C ASP A 41 -14.22 1.68 -15.04
N GLY A 42 -15.16 2.38 -14.39
CA GLY A 42 -16.00 1.82 -13.34
C GLY A 42 -15.33 1.72 -11.96
N LYS A 43 -14.21 2.44 -11.76
CA LYS A 43 -13.61 2.60 -10.43
C LYS A 43 -14.62 3.17 -9.43
N GLY A 44 -14.70 2.59 -8.23
CA GLY A 44 -15.46 3.15 -7.10
C GLY A 44 -14.69 4.27 -6.40
N GLU A 45 -15.40 5.06 -5.60
CA GLU A 45 -14.75 6.05 -4.72
C GLU A 45 -14.11 5.35 -3.50
N HIS A 46 -13.01 5.92 -3.01
CA HIS A 46 -12.40 5.59 -1.72
C HIS A 46 -12.29 6.82 -0.83
N ILE A 47 -11.90 6.64 0.43
CA ILE A 47 -11.86 7.71 1.43
C ILE A 47 -10.98 8.90 1.02
N TRP A 48 -9.89 8.70 0.27
CA TRP A 48 -9.03 9.79 -0.20
C TRP A 48 -9.68 10.62 -1.31
N ASP A 49 -10.48 10.01 -2.20
CA ASP A 49 -11.23 10.74 -3.23
C ASP A 49 -12.21 11.74 -2.61
N VAL A 50 -12.77 11.41 -1.44
CA VAL A 50 -13.69 12.27 -0.71
C VAL A 50 -12.92 13.31 0.11
N TYR A 51 -11.96 12.86 0.92
CA TYR A 51 -11.20 13.69 1.84
C TYR A 51 -10.48 14.86 1.16
N THR A 52 -9.84 14.63 0.02
CA THR A 52 -9.06 15.67 -0.67
C THR A 52 -9.93 16.76 -1.30
N LYS A 53 -11.24 16.51 -1.48
CA LYS A 53 -12.21 17.51 -1.96
C LYS A 53 -12.75 18.40 -0.84
N GLU A 54 -12.52 18.05 0.43
CA GLU A 54 -12.94 18.89 1.55
C GLU A 54 -12.09 20.16 1.65
N PRO A 55 -12.70 21.36 1.71
CA PRO A 55 -11.95 22.60 1.81
C PRO A 55 -11.00 22.63 3.01
N GLY A 56 -9.76 23.02 2.78
CA GLY A 56 -8.75 23.18 3.84
C GLY A 56 -8.04 21.89 4.27
N LYS A 57 -8.38 20.72 3.73
CA LYS A 57 -7.72 19.46 4.05
C LYS A 57 -6.38 19.30 3.33
N ILE A 58 -6.30 19.75 2.10
CA ILE A 58 -5.10 19.62 1.27
C ILE A 58 -4.60 21.01 0.87
N TYR A 59 -3.28 21.20 0.97
CA TYR A 59 -2.64 22.45 0.54
C TYR A 59 -3.00 22.75 -0.92
N SER A 60 -3.43 23.97 -1.19
CA SER A 60 -3.89 24.44 -2.51
C SER A 60 -5.04 23.62 -3.13
N GLY A 61 -5.72 22.78 -2.38
CA GLY A 61 -6.85 21.97 -2.87
C GLY A 61 -6.47 20.94 -3.95
N HIS A 62 -5.22 20.48 -3.96
CA HIS A 62 -4.78 19.42 -4.88
C HIS A 62 -5.49 18.10 -4.58
N THR A 63 -5.79 17.34 -5.64
CA THR A 63 -6.45 16.03 -5.55
C THR A 63 -5.64 14.98 -6.31
N GLY A 64 -5.93 13.70 -6.08
CA GLY A 64 -5.36 12.60 -6.84
C GLY A 64 -6.07 12.32 -8.18
N GLU A 65 -6.97 13.21 -8.66
CA GLU A 65 -7.80 12.94 -9.85
C GLU A 65 -6.98 12.67 -11.12
N VAL A 66 -5.84 13.34 -11.25
CA VAL A 66 -4.89 13.15 -12.35
C VAL A 66 -3.59 12.53 -11.84
N ALA A 67 -3.07 13.03 -10.70
CA ALA A 67 -1.80 12.60 -10.11
C ALA A 67 -0.65 12.62 -11.13
N CYS A 68 0.05 11.48 -11.32
CA CYS A 68 1.06 11.30 -12.36
C CYS A 68 0.47 10.73 -13.66
N ASP A 69 -0.84 10.50 -13.69
CA ASP A 69 -1.56 9.89 -14.82
C ASP A 69 -1.02 8.49 -15.20
N HIS A 70 -0.53 7.76 -14.19
CA HIS A 70 0.06 6.44 -14.38
C HIS A 70 -0.91 5.45 -15.02
N TYR A 71 -2.21 5.60 -14.76
CA TYR A 71 -3.25 4.76 -15.36
C TYR A 71 -3.16 4.72 -16.89
N HIS A 72 -2.89 5.86 -17.53
CA HIS A 72 -2.73 5.96 -18.98
C HIS A 72 -1.26 5.81 -19.43
N ARG A 73 -0.30 6.16 -18.57
CA ARG A 73 1.12 6.29 -18.91
C ARG A 73 2.01 5.19 -18.34
N TYR A 74 1.45 4.13 -17.79
CA TYR A 74 2.22 3.07 -17.12
C TYR A 74 3.34 2.49 -18.01
N LYS A 75 3.15 2.41 -19.34
CA LYS A 75 4.20 1.93 -20.26
C LYS A 75 5.40 2.87 -20.30
N GLU A 76 5.16 4.18 -20.35
CA GLU A 76 6.22 5.19 -20.31
C GLU A 76 6.96 5.12 -18.97
N ASP A 77 6.20 5.01 -17.88
CA ASP A 77 6.78 4.93 -16.53
C ASP A 77 7.62 3.66 -16.35
N VAL A 78 7.15 2.51 -16.83
CA VAL A 78 7.93 1.26 -16.79
C VAL A 78 9.19 1.36 -17.67
N GLN A 79 9.11 2.03 -18.83
CA GLN A 79 10.29 2.28 -19.63
C GLN A 79 11.32 3.17 -18.91
N LEU A 80 10.88 4.21 -18.22
CA LEU A 80 11.75 5.03 -17.36
C LEU A 80 12.40 4.20 -16.24
N MET A 81 11.63 3.33 -15.57
CA MET A 81 12.18 2.42 -14.55
C MET A 81 13.28 1.51 -15.13
N LYS A 82 13.07 0.99 -16.34
CA LYS A 82 14.06 0.19 -17.04
C LYS A 82 15.33 0.99 -17.36
N GLU A 83 15.20 2.22 -17.86
CA GLU A 83 16.32 3.12 -18.13
C GLU A 83 17.13 3.47 -16.89
N MET A 84 16.44 3.62 -15.74
CA MET A 84 17.05 3.79 -14.41
C MET A 84 17.73 2.52 -13.91
N GLY A 85 17.57 1.38 -14.57
CA GLY A 85 18.14 0.09 -14.19
C GLY A 85 17.45 -0.58 -13.01
N LEU A 86 16.20 -0.19 -12.68
CA LEU A 86 15.43 -0.81 -11.60
C LEU A 86 15.19 -2.29 -11.87
N LYS A 87 15.21 -3.10 -10.82
CA LYS A 87 15.00 -4.56 -10.86
C LYS A 87 13.73 -4.98 -10.16
N ALA A 88 13.15 -4.11 -9.35
CA ALA A 88 11.93 -4.37 -8.60
C ALA A 88 11.06 -3.10 -8.55
N TYR A 89 9.75 -3.31 -8.59
CA TYR A 89 8.79 -2.23 -8.42
C TYR A 89 7.64 -2.67 -7.52
N ARG A 90 7.48 -1.94 -6.41
CA ARG A 90 6.37 -2.12 -5.48
C ARG A 90 5.28 -1.09 -5.79
N PHE A 91 4.09 -1.58 -6.06
CA PHE A 91 2.90 -0.74 -6.28
C PHE A 91 1.72 -1.28 -5.47
N SER A 92 0.71 -0.47 -5.23
CA SER A 92 -0.53 -0.94 -4.60
C SER A 92 -1.62 -1.17 -5.64
N ILE A 93 -2.54 -2.09 -5.31
CA ILE A 93 -3.81 -2.24 -6.03
C ILE A 93 -4.82 -1.31 -5.35
N ASP A 94 -5.42 -0.38 -6.09
CA ASP A 94 -6.56 0.36 -5.58
C ASP A 94 -7.75 -0.59 -5.41
N TRP A 95 -8.10 -0.85 -4.16
CA TRP A 95 -9.16 -1.80 -3.83
C TRP A 95 -10.49 -1.41 -4.51
N SER A 96 -10.82 -0.11 -4.55
CA SER A 96 -12.04 0.38 -5.20
C SER A 96 -11.99 0.32 -6.74
N ARG A 97 -10.78 0.19 -7.34
CA ARG A 97 -10.66 0.00 -8.78
C ARG A 97 -11.04 -1.42 -9.20
N VAL A 98 -10.70 -2.41 -8.40
CA VAL A 98 -10.99 -3.82 -8.71
C VAL A 98 -12.31 -4.32 -8.12
N LEU A 99 -12.73 -3.75 -6.98
CA LEU A 99 -14.02 -3.99 -6.32
C LEU A 99 -14.66 -2.64 -5.97
N PRO A 100 -15.48 -2.04 -6.83
CA PRO A 100 -15.98 -0.67 -6.67
C PRO A 100 -16.69 -0.39 -5.36
N GLU A 101 -17.43 -1.35 -4.84
CA GLU A 101 -18.08 -1.29 -3.54
C GLU A 101 -17.19 -1.85 -2.39
N GLY A 102 -16.00 -2.37 -2.74
CA GLY A 102 -15.08 -3.06 -1.83
C GLY A 102 -15.40 -4.54 -1.62
N PHE A 103 -16.50 -5.03 -2.14
CA PHE A 103 -16.95 -6.43 -2.10
C PHE A 103 -17.90 -6.72 -3.26
N GLY A 104 -18.18 -8.00 -3.50
CA GLY A 104 -19.18 -8.46 -4.47
C GLY A 104 -18.74 -8.29 -5.92
N ARG A 105 -19.20 -7.25 -6.60
CA ARG A 105 -18.99 -7.07 -8.04
C ARG A 105 -17.52 -6.77 -8.38
N VAL A 106 -16.92 -7.62 -9.19
CA VAL A 106 -15.59 -7.42 -9.73
C VAL A 106 -15.64 -6.44 -10.91
N ASN A 107 -14.74 -5.48 -10.93
CA ASN A 107 -14.52 -4.59 -12.06
C ASN A 107 -13.41 -5.15 -12.96
N GLU A 108 -13.80 -5.84 -14.03
CA GLU A 108 -12.85 -6.49 -14.93
C GLU A 108 -11.91 -5.49 -15.64
N LYS A 109 -12.36 -4.27 -15.90
CA LYS A 109 -11.48 -3.23 -16.48
C LYS A 109 -10.36 -2.80 -15.51
N GLY A 110 -10.67 -2.73 -14.22
CA GLY A 110 -9.65 -2.50 -13.19
C GLY A 110 -8.66 -3.66 -13.08
N ILE A 111 -9.15 -4.89 -13.18
CA ILE A 111 -8.29 -6.09 -13.25
C ILE A 111 -7.40 -6.06 -14.49
N GLU A 112 -7.94 -5.68 -15.64
CA GLU A 112 -7.22 -5.60 -16.92
C GLU A 112 -6.07 -4.58 -16.86
N PHE A 113 -6.30 -3.41 -16.28
CA PHE A 113 -5.24 -2.42 -16.06
C PHE A 113 -4.04 -3.01 -15.29
N TYR A 114 -4.28 -3.66 -14.15
CA TYR A 114 -3.19 -4.27 -13.38
C TYR A 114 -2.56 -5.47 -14.08
N ASN A 115 -3.31 -6.24 -14.86
CA ASN A 115 -2.72 -7.28 -15.72
C ASN A 115 -1.72 -6.67 -16.71
N HIS A 116 -2.12 -5.61 -17.41
CA HIS A 116 -1.24 -4.94 -18.37
C HIS A 116 0.00 -4.33 -17.70
N LEU A 117 -0.15 -3.73 -16.52
CA LEU A 117 0.99 -3.20 -15.75
C LEU A 117 1.96 -4.32 -15.35
N ILE A 118 1.43 -5.44 -14.84
CA ILE A 118 2.25 -6.59 -14.42
C ILE A 118 2.97 -7.20 -15.63
N ASP A 119 2.28 -7.37 -16.75
CA ASP A 119 2.88 -7.91 -17.97
C ASP A 119 4.01 -7.00 -18.46
N GLU A 120 3.80 -5.69 -18.51
CA GLU A 120 4.81 -4.72 -18.91
C GLU A 120 6.04 -4.76 -17.99
N LEU A 121 5.85 -4.89 -16.68
CA LEU A 121 6.96 -5.03 -15.72
C LEU A 121 7.77 -6.31 -15.97
N VAL A 122 7.09 -7.45 -16.11
CA VAL A 122 7.71 -8.76 -16.33
C VAL A 122 8.48 -8.79 -17.65
N GLU A 123 7.90 -8.27 -18.74
CA GLU A 123 8.55 -8.14 -20.05
C GLU A 123 9.83 -7.30 -19.98
N ASN A 124 9.84 -6.27 -19.13
CA ASN A 124 11.01 -5.41 -18.92
C ASN A 124 11.96 -5.93 -17.83
N LYS A 125 11.73 -7.14 -17.29
CA LYS A 125 12.55 -7.81 -16.24
C LYS A 125 12.62 -7.01 -14.93
N ILE A 126 11.52 -6.37 -14.60
CA ILE A 126 11.31 -5.68 -13.32
C ILE A 126 10.37 -6.56 -12.49
N GLU A 127 10.84 -7.03 -11.33
CA GLU A 127 10.06 -7.89 -10.44
C GLU A 127 8.91 -7.12 -9.80
N PRO A 128 7.63 -7.52 -10.00
CA PRO A 128 6.49 -6.84 -9.41
C PRO A 128 6.28 -7.25 -7.95
N TYR A 129 6.05 -6.27 -7.08
CA TYR A 129 5.67 -6.42 -5.68
C TYR A 129 4.32 -5.76 -5.45
N ILE A 130 3.30 -6.52 -5.08
CA ILE A 130 1.96 -5.98 -4.86
C ILE A 130 1.72 -5.64 -3.39
N THR A 131 1.24 -4.44 -3.13
CA THR A 131 0.64 -4.03 -1.86
C THR A 131 -0.89 -4.06 -2.00
N LEU A 132 -1.57 -4.85 -1.16
CA LEU A 132 -3.03 -4.95 -1.20
C LEU A 132 -3.72 -3.68 -0.72
N TYR A 133 -3.23 -3.08 0.36
CA TYR A 133 -3.85 -1.90 0.95
C TYR A 133 -2.79 -0.83 1.26
N HIS A 134 -2.89 0.29 0.58
CA HIS A 134 -2.06 1.47 0.80
C HIS A 134 -2.92 2.72 1.05
N TRP A 135 -3.99 2.51 1.86
CA TRP A 135 -4.89 3.48 2.47
C TRP A 135 -6.15 3.83 1.66
N GLU A 136 -6.34 3.24 0.48
CA GLU A 136 -7.51 3.42 -0.38
C GLU A 136 -8.69 2.55 0.10
N LEU A 137 -9.29 2.89 1.27
CA LEU A 137 -10.47 2.19 1.76
C LEU A 137 -11.69 2.53 0.90
N PRO A 138 -12.34 1.56 0.25
CA PRO A 138 -13.55 1.82 -0.52
C PRO A 138 -14.60 2.57 0.30
N TYR A 139 -15.18 3.62 -0.27
CA TYR A 139 -16.07 4.52 0.45
C TYR A 139 -17.34 3.81 0.93
N GLU A 140 -17.83 2.81 0.19
CA GLU A 140 -18.95 1.98 0.61
C GLU A 140 -18.65 1.15 1.86
N ILE A 141 -17.42 0.62 1.99
CA ILE A 141 -16.95 -0.04 3.21
C ILE A 141 -16.86 0.98 4.36
N TYR A 142 -16.31 2.18 4.09
CA TYR A 142 -16.23 3.24 5.10
C TYR A 142 -17.61 3.61 5.65
N LYS A 143 -18.62 3.80 4.79
CA LYS A 143 -20.02 4.06 5.19
C LYS A 143 -20.64 2.95 6.04
N ARG A 144 -20.13 1.73 5.94
CA ARG A 144 -20.52 0.57 6.75
C ARG A 144 -19.71 0.42 8.04
N GLY A 145 -18.95 1.42 8.42
CA GLY A 145 -18.13 1.45 9.64
C GLY A 145 -16.63 1.18 9.43
N GLY A 146 -16.21 0.88 8.19
CA GLY A 146 -14.79 0.75 7.84
C GLY A 146 -14.04 -0.23 8.74
N TRP A 147 -12.90 0.20 9.25
CA TRP A 147 -12.06 -0.59 10.16
C TRP A 147 -12.68 -0.87 11.53
N MET A 148 -13.73 -0.12 11.93
CA MET A 148 -14.50 -0.43 13.15
C MET A 148 -15.42 -1.63 12.97
N ASN A 149 -15.86 -1.91 11.76
CA ASN A 149 -16.74 -3.02 11.48
C ASN A 149 -15.93 -4.32 11.38
N PRO A 150 -16.15 -5.33 12.25
CA PRO A 150 -15.40 -6.60 12.18
C PRO A 150 -15.57 -7.36 10.86
N GLN A 151 -16.63 -7.07 10.08
CA GLN A 151 -16.83 -7.64 8.76
C GLN A 151 -15.73 -7.24 7.75
N ILE A 152 -14.95 -6.19 8.03
CA ILE A 152 -13.80 -5.77 7.20
C ILE A 152 -12.80 -6.91 7.00
N VAL A 153 -12.70 -7.83 7.97
CA VAL A 153 -11.82 -8.99 7.92
C VAL A 153 -12.19 -9.92 6.74
N GLU A 154 -13.48 -10.16 6.56
CA GLU A 154 -13.94 -11.01 5.47
C GLU A 154 -13.92 -10.25 4.12
N TRP A 155 -14.34 -8.99 4.08
CA TRP A 155 -14.23 -8.18 2.86
C TRP A 155 -12.79 -8.08 2.36
N PHE A 156 -11.84 -7.84 3.27
CA PHE A 156 -10.42 -7.79 2.92
C PHE A 156 -9.90 -9.18 2.51
N GLY A 157 -10.40 -10.24 3.12
CA GLY A 157 -10.11 -11.63 2.74
C GLY A 157 -10.58 -11.96 1.32
N GLU A 158 -11.82 -11.57 0.96
CA GLU A 158 -12.37 -11.75 -0.39
C GLU A 158 -11.57 -10.97 -1.44
N TYR A 159 -11.19 -9.74 -1.12
CA TYR A 159 -10.30 -8.94 -1.96
C TYR A 159 -8.93 -9.60 -2.14
N ALA A 160 -8.30 -10.07 -1.07
CA ALA A 160 -7.02 -10.77 -1.13
C ALA A 160 -7.11 -12.07 -1.97
N LYS A 161 -8.23 -12.81 -1.87
CA LYS A 161 -8.51 -13.96 -2.71
C LYS A 161 -8.56 -13.57 -4.19
N LEU A 162 -9.33 -12.53 -4.54
CA LEU A 162 -9.42 -12.03 -5.91
C LEU A 162 -8.04 -11.69 -6.48
N VAL A 163 -7.23 -10.94 -5.72
CA VAL A 163 -5.86 -10.57 -6.12
C VAL A 163 -4.98 -11.81 -6.32
N ALA A 164 -5.07 -12.80 -5.41
CA ALA A 164 -4.34 -14.06 -5.56
C ALA A 164 -4.72 -14.79 -6.86
N GLU A 165 -6.01 -14.95 -7.12
CA GLU A 165 -6.52 -15.67 -8.30
C GLU A 165 -6.16 -14.98 -9.62
N ARG A 166 -6.04 -13.64 -9.61
CA ARG A 166 -5.86 -12.84 -10.83
C ARG A 166 -4.38 -12.58 -11.18
N PHE A 167 -3.49 -12.47 -10.17
CA PHE A 167 -2.14 -11.96 -10.39
C PHE A 167 -1.01 -12.88 -9.92
N SER A 168 -1.30 -13.89 -9.07
CA SER A 168 -0.24 -14.71 -8.49
C SER A 168 0.39 -15.73 -9.43
N ASP A 169 -0.04 -15.81 -10.67
CA ASP A 169 0.65 -16.56 -11.74
C ASP A 169 1.95 -15.86 -12.20
N ARG A 170 2.04 -14.53 -12.02
CA ARG A 170 3.19 -13.69 -12.42
C ARG A 170 3.84 -12.98 -11.25
N VAL A 171 3.09 -12.73 -10.16
CA VAL A 171 3.57 -12.04 -8.97
C VAL A 171 3.76 -13.01 -7.83
N THR A 172 4.94 -12.99 -7.20
CA THR A 172 5.27 -13.85 -6.05
C THR A 172 5.35 -13.10 -4.72
N HIS A 173 5.45 -11.76 -4.75
CA HIS A 173 5.68 -10.91 -3.60
C HIS A 173 4.47 -10.04 -3.26
N PHE A 174 3.91 -10.22 -2.07
CA PHE A 174 2.72 -9.52 -1.60
C PHE A 174 2.93 -8.86 -0.24
N PHE A 175 2.51 -7.61 -0.13
CA PHE A 175 2.32 -6.91 1.14
C PHE A 175 0.83 -6.74 1.40
N THR A 176 0.36 -7.14 2.56
CA THR A 176 -1.07 -7.04 2.89
C THR A 176 -1.47 -5.61 3.24
N LEU A 177 -0.76 -5.00 4.18
CA LEU A 177 -1.02 -3.66 4.68
C LEU A 177 0.24 -2.81 4.61
N ASN A 178 0.09 -1.55 4.19
CA ASN A 178 1.11 -0.52 4.34
C ASN A 178 0.81 0.32 5.57
N GLU A 179 1.75 0.37 6.50
CA GLU A 179 1.79 1.27 7.66
C GLU A 179 0.46 1.34 8.44
N PRO A 180 0.00 0.23 9.05
CA PRO A 180 -1.29 0.22 9.74
C PRO A 180 -1.36 1.27 10.85
N GLN A 181 -0.26 1.60 11.51
CA GLN A 181 -0.21 2.66 12.52
C GLN A 181 -0.49 4.05 11.92
N CYS A 182 -0.16 4.29 10.64
CA CYS A 182 -0.42 5.57 9.98
C CYS A 182 -1.90 5.70 9.62
N PHE A 183 -2.49 4.75 8.92
CA PHE A 183 -3.89 4.90 8.52
C PHE A 183 -4.86 4.84 9.71
N VAL A 184 -4.56 4.07 10.76
CA VAL A 184 -5.35 4.08 12.00
C VAL A 184 -5.08 5.35 12.81
N GLY A 185 -3.81 5.68 13.07
CA GLY A 185 -3.43 6.82 13.91
C GLY A 185 -3.78 8.16 13.26
N LEU A 186 -3.27 8.41 12.06
CA LEU A 186 -3.46 9.70 11.39
C LEU A 186 -4.86 9.86 10.80
N GLY A 187 -5.49 8.76 10.35
CA GLY A 187 -6.83 8.81 9.79
C GLY A 187 -7.95 8.93 10.81
N PHE A 188 -7.80 8.28 11.98
CA PHE A 188 -8.90 8.12 12.94
C PHE A 188 -8.60 8.65 14.35
N LEU A 189 -7.32 8.76 14.76
CA LEU A 189 -7.00 9.33 16.08
C LEU A 189 -6.71 10.83 16.00
N THR A 190 -5.84 11.26 15.07
CA THR A 190 -5.50 12.68 14.90
C THR A 190 -6.35 13.39 13.83
N GLY A 191 -6.86 12.65 12.84
CA GLY A 191 -7.67 13.17 11.75
C GLY A 191 -6.89 13.97 10.70
N GLU A 192 -5.58 13.75 10.60
CA GLU A 192 -4.69 14.44 9.66
C GLU A 192 -4.69 13.80 8.27
N HIS A 193 -5.05 12.50 8.19
CA HIS A 193 -5.20 11.76 6.94
C HIS A 193 -6.66 11.37 6.70
N ALA A 194 -6.98 10.90 5.50
CA ALA A 194 -8.30 10.35 5.22
C ALA A 194 -8.65 9.18 6.16
N PRO A 195 -9.88 9.10 6.65
CA PRO A 195 -11.06 9.92 6.34
C PRO A 195 -11.14 11.24 7.13
N GLY A 196 -10.14 11.58 7.96
CA GLY A 196 -10.06 12.87 8.64
C GLY A 196 -10.98 13.01 9.85
N VAL A 197 -11.33 11.91 10.48
CA VAL A 197 -12.20 11.86 11.67
C VAL A 197 -11.38 11.63 12.93
N LYS A 198 -11.95 12.01 14.08
CA LYS A 198 -11.36 11.75 15.40
C LYS A 198 -12.28 10.84 16.17
N VAL A 199 -11.79 9.68 16.53
CA VAL A 199 -12.52 8.73 17.38
C VAL A 199 -11.80 8.54 18.71
N PRO A 200 -12.48 8.03 19.74
CA PRO A 200 -11.85 7.69 21.02
C PRO A 200 -10.70 6.70 20.84
N LEU A 201 -9.67 6.79 21.67
CA LEU A 201 -8.51 5.89 21.64
C LEU A 201 -8.90 4.40 21.73
N ARG A 202 -9.95 4.07 22.49
CA ARG A 202 -10.50 2.71 22.55
C ARG A 202 -10.86 2.19 21.16
N ASP A 203 -11.52 3.01 20.36
CA ASP A 203 -12.00 2.64 19.03
C ASP A 203 -10.83 2.47 18.05
N THR A 204 -9.76 3.26 18.20
CA THR A 204 -8.54 3.07 17.42
C THR A 204 -7.85 1.74 17.70
N PHE A 205 -7.87 1.25 18.95
CA PHE A 205 -7.36 -0.09 19.26
C PHE A 205 -8.21 -1.19 18.64
N GLU A 206 -9.53 -1.02 18.58
CA GLU A 206 -10.42 -1.96 17.92
C GLU A 206 -10.18 -2.00 16.40
N MET A 207 -9.99 -0.83 15.76
CA MET A 207 -9.58 -0.73 14.35
C MET A 207 -8.24 -1.43 14.10
N ALA A 208 -7.24 -1.19 14.95
CA ALA A 208 -5.93 -1.84 14.85
C ALA A 208 -6.05 -3.36 14.98
N HIS A 209 -6.88 -3.84 15.90
CA HIS A 209 -7.16 -5.26 16.06
C HIS A 209 -7.82 -5.87 14.80
N ASN A 210 -8.81 -5.19 14.24
CA ASN A 210 -9.46 -5.62 13.01
C ASN A 210 -8.48 -5.59 11.82
N ALA A 211 -7.58 -4.60 11.74
CA ALA A 211 -6.54 -4.55 10.70
C ALA A 211 -5.57 -5.74 10.81
N LEU A 212 -5.14 -6.12 12.02
CA LEU A 212 -4.30 -7.31 12.22
C LEU A 212 -5.03 -8.61 11.88
N LYS A 213 -6.31 -8.71 12.21
CA LYS A 213 -7.15 -9.87 11.80
C LYS A 213 -7.31 -9.92 10.29
N ALA A 214 -7.53 -8.79 9.63
CA ALA A 214 -7.64 -8.68 8.19
C ALA A 214 -6.31 -9.08 7.51
N HIS A 215 -5.15 -8.64 8.07
CA HIS A 215 -3.85 -9.14 7.64
C HIS A 215 -3.79 -10.68 7.69
N GLY A 216 -4.10 -11.28 8.83
CA GLY A 216 -4.08 -12.74 8.99
C GLY A 216 -5.01 -13.45 8.00
N ARG A 217 -6.21 -12.89 7.79
CA ARG A 217 -7.17 -13.42 6.81
C ARG A 217 -6.64 -13.32 5.38
N ALA A 218 -6.07 -12.19 5.00
CA ALA A 218 -5.45 -12.00 3.69
C ALA A 218 -4.30 -13.00 3.45
N VAL A 219 -3.44 -13.23 4.45
CA VAL A 219 -2.37 -14.24 4.37
C VAL A 219 -2.94 -15.63 4.11
N GLN A 220 -4.04 -16.02 4.79
CA GLN A 220 -4.72 -17.29 4.54
C GLN A 220 -5.21 -17.39 3.10
N MET A 221 -5.87 -16.32 2.60
CA MET A 221 -6.42 -16.30 1.24
C MET A 221 -5.30 -16.36 0.18
N LEU A 222 -4.26 -15.55 0.33
CA LEU A 222 -3.10 -15.57 -0.57
C LEU A 222 -2.43 -16.95 -0.63
N ARG A 223 -2.28 -17.62 0.52
CA ARG A 223 -1.70 -18.98 0.57
C ARG A 223 -2.60 -20.03 -0.02
N THR A 224 -3.91 -19.90 0.14
CA THR A 224 -4.89 -20.90 -0.33
C THR A 224 -5.15 -20.80 -1.83
N TYR A 225 -5.24 -19.57 -2.35
CA TYR A 225 -5.64 -19.30 -3.73
C TYR A 225 -4.48 -18.87 -4.64
N GLY A 226 -3.28 -18.71 -4.08
CA GLY A 226 -2.08 -18.43 -4.85
C GLY A 226 -1.73 -19.59 -5.79
N LYS A 227 -1.40 -19.24 -7.04
CA LYS A 227 -1.08 -20.21 -8.10
C LYS A 227 0.35 -20.76 -8.01
N GLN A 228 1.17 -20.18 -7.14
CA GLN A 228 2.55 -20.57 -6.87
C GLN A 228 2.94 -20.26 -5.41
N LYS A 229 4.17 -20.59 -5.01
CA LYS A 229 4.67 -20.24 -3.68
C LYS A 229 4.83 -18.73 -3.57
N LEU A 230 4.15 -18.12 -2.61
CA LEU A 230 4.14 -16.67 -2.38
C LEU A 230 5.00 -16.29 -1.18
N THR A 231 5.68 -15.15 -1.29
CA THR A 231 6.31 -14.43 -0.19
C THR A 231 5.33 -13.35 0.26
N ILE A 232 4.89 -13.41 1.52
CA ILE A 232 3.82 -12.55 2.04
C ILE A 232 4.29 -11.88 3.31
N GLY A 233 4.12 -10.56 3.39
CA GLY A 233 4.42 -9.76 4.56
C GLY A 233 3.47 -8.58 4.70
N TYR A 234 3.81 -7.66 5.58
CA TYR A 234 3.25 -6.31 5.64
C TYR A 234 4.39 -5.31 5.86
N ALA A 235 4.14 -4.04 5.58
CA ALA A 235 5.15 -2.99 5.65
C ALA A 235 4.81 -1.99 6.77
N PRO A 236 5.26 -2.24 8.01
CA PRO A 236 5.11 -1.26 9.09
C PRO A 236 6.13 -0.15 8.94
N THR A 237 5.84 1.04 9.47
CA THR A 237 6.84 2.05 9.77
C THR A 237 7.16 2.03 11.26
N SER A 238 8.36 2.43 11.63
CA SER A 238 8.76 2.54 13.02
C SER A 238 9.72 3.72 13.20
N SER A 239 9.71 4.29 14.40
CA SER A 239 10.69 5.31 14.80
C SER A 239 11.74 4.66 15.68
N VAL A 240 12.99 4.98 15.42
CA VAL A 240 14.09 4.63 16.32
C VAL A 240 14.19 5.76 17.35
N CYS A 241 13.94 5.42 18.62
CA CYS A 241 14.05 6.37 19.71
C CYS A 241 15.44 6.25 20.33
N TYR A 242 16.11 7.37 20.50
CA TYR A 242 17.34 7.47 21.24
C TYR A 242 17.04 8.14 22.59
N PRO A 243 17.66 7.70 23.69
CA PRO A 243 17.50 8.36 24.97
C PRO A 243 18.07 9.78 24.90
N GLU A 244 17.35 10.74 25.49
CA GLU A 244 17.82 12.14 25.57
C GLU A 244 19.06 12.28 26.46
N THR A 245 19.22 11.37 27.42
CA THR A 245 20.35 11.33 28.36
C THR A 245 20.81 9.90 28.59
N ASP A 246 22.08 9.71 28.97
CA ASP A 246 22.66 8.42 29.36
C ASP A 246 22.26 7.99 30.79
N ARG A 247 21.32 8.66 31.44
CA ARG A 247 20.86 8.33 32.79
C ARG A 247 19.97 7.09 32.75
N PRO A 248 20.27 6.04 33.50
CA PRO A 248 19.30 4.97 33.74
C PRO A 248 18.15 5.56 34.58
N GLU A 249 16.93 5.40 34.10
CA GLU A 249 15.74 5.70 34.89
C GLU A 249 15.44 4.57 35.87
#